data_7f584ab8660bf3ef11c35be399337ad1
#
_entry.id   7f584ab8660bf3ef11c35be399337ad1
#
_cell.length_a   1.000
_cell.length_b   1.000
_cell.length_c   1.000
_cell.angle_alpha   90.00
_cell.angle_beta   90.00
_cell.angle_gamma   90.00
#
_symmetry.space_group_name_H-M   'P 1'
#
loop_
_entity.id
_entity.type
_entity.pdbx_description
1 polymer ?
#
loop_
_entity_poly.entity_id
_entity_poly.type
_entity_poly.pdbx_seq_one_letter_code
_entity_poly.pdbx_strand_id
1 'polypeptide(L)'
;STPIKSSAASDVYKRQVLCGILAVVLFSGCQSTAADGTDEKVFVYGDTTFNAENDESDVNPHNGYSGWACIRYGIGETLFHYSDSMKIEPWLAESYELVDDTTWRITLHEGISFTSGRTLDAEAVKECLEDLIAVHDRARGNLKIESIEADGLIVTIHTEQPVPALLNYLSDPYGCIIDMRAGVTDDGNVAGTGPYRAVQVETDQGLTLMKNDNYWNGTPKLDRIEVKTIRDGDTMTMALQSGELDAAYGLPYSNLILFRDEPYTISSADTSRTFFGQFNGSSEVLQDDRVREAVIGAIDREGFVNTLMEGNGSVAEGPFPSYFAFGDSKVQEESYDLEYSRELLAEAGWTDEDGDGYVEKDGKRLTICWLTYPSRQELPLLAESAQASLKKIGIEVQIQCTANHLELLKKGNWDVYVSAFVSAPTGDPEYFFTTHCLQDSSKNRGGYYSETLEMLEQQLSGEFDTEKRTELAIEMTQTLLDDHMFFFASHLKMSMVSGEGVTGLTAHPCDYYEITVNLDKNK
;
A
#
# COMPACT_ATOMS: atom_id res chain seq x y z
N SER A 1 -63.90 4.23 -36.95
CA SER A 1 -62.83 4.30 -35.97
C SER A 1 -62.28 5.71 -35.95
N THR A 2 -62.62 6.40 -34.88
CA THR A 2 -62.28 7.84 -34.61
C THR A 2 -61.01 7.95 -33.84
N PRO A 3 -60.15 8.94 -34.07
CA PRO A 3 -58.92 9.14 -33.31
C PRO A 3 -59.19 9.99 -32.05
N ILE A 4 -58.64 9.55 -30.91
CA ILE A 4 -58.66 10.25 -29.63
C ILE A 4 -57.54 11.28 -29.64
N LYS A 5 -57.89 12.56 -29.40
CA LYS A 5 -56.95 13.69 -29.22
C LYS A 5 -56.35 13.64 -27.83
N SER A 6 -55.03 13.67 -27.71
CA SER A 6 -54.30 13.82 -26.47
C SER A 6 -54.26 15.27 -26.01
N SER A 7 -54.83 15.54 -24.82
CA SER A 7 -54.84 16.88 -24.17
C SER A 7 -53.78 17.04 -23.05
N ALA A 8 -52.72 16.25 -23.08
CA ALA A 8 -51.72 16.23 -21.99
C ALA A 8 -50.51 17.14 -22.19
N ALA A 9 -50.36 17.78 -23.37
CA ALA A 9 -49.17 18.58 -23.67
C ALA A 9 -49.26 20.06 -23.27
N SER A 10 -50.48 20.57 -22.96
CA SER A 10 -50.66 22.01 -22.67
C SER A 10 -50.56 22.38 -21.19
N ASP A 11 -50.66 21.43 -20.28
CA ASP A 11 -50.66 21.69 -18.84
C ASP A 11 -49.23 21.71 -18.23
N VAL A 12 -48.26 21.09 -18.89
CA VAL A 12 -46.88 21.08 -18.45
C VAL A 12 -46.20 22.45 -18.70
N TYR A 13 -46.54 23.08 -19.82
CA TYR A 13 -45.97 24.41 -20.16
C TYR A 13 -46.49 25.57 -19.29
N LYS A 14 -47.70 25.47 -18.78
CA LYS A 14 -48.26 26.52 -17.88
C LYS A 14 -47.76 26.45 -16.45
N ARG A 15 -47.26 25.29 -16.00
CA ARG A 15 -46.63 25.14 -14.67
C ARG A 15 -45.17 25.64 -14.63
N GLN A 16 -44.45 25.54 -15.74
CA GLN A 16 -43.06 26.05 -15.82
C GLN A 16 -42.97 27.57 -15.89
N VAL A 17 -43.96 28.23 -16.44
CA VAL A 17 -43.96 29.72 -16.49
C VAL A 17 -44.37 30.34 -15.14
N LEU A 18 -45.11 29.64 -14.28
CA LEU A 18 -45.47 30.14 -12.95
C LEU A 18 -44.38 29.96 -11.90
N CYS A 19 -43.50 28.98 -12.05
CA CYS A 19 -42.34 28.83 -11.19
C CYS A 19 -41.18 29.79 -11.54
N GLY A 20 -41.10 30.27 -12.78
CA GLY A 20 -40.08 31.26 -13.21
C GLY A 20 -40.33 32.67 -12.72
N ILE A 21 -41.57 33.07 -12.36
CA ILE A 21 -41.91 34.43 -11.92
C ILE A 21 -41.85 34.58 -10.40
N LEU A 22 -41.94 33.48 -9.62
CA LEU A 22 -41.77 33.53 -8.16
C LEU A 22 -40.29 33.53 -7.70
N ALA A 23 -39.35 33.17 -8.58
CA ALA A 23 -37.91 33.20 -8.27
C ALA A 23 -37.22 34.55 -8.44
N VAL A 24 -37.89 35.52 -9.07
CA VAL A 24 -37.31 36.89 -9.34
C VAL A 24 -37.66 37.93 -8.25
N VAL A 25 -38.57 37.63 -7.33
CA VAL A 25 -39.02 38.61 -6.31
C VAL A 25 -38.38 38.39 -4.93
N LEU A 26 -37.52 37.36 -4.76
CA LEU A 26 -36.81 37.11 -3.48
C LEU A 26 -35.32 37.52 -3.49
N PHE A 27 -34.85 38.20 -4.54
CA PHE A 27 -33.45 38.68 -4.62
C PHE A 27 -33.32 40.20 -4.47
N SER A 28 -34.12 40.83 -3.62
CA SER A 28 -33.92 42.25 -3.30
C SER A 28 -34.08 42.45 -1.80
N GLY A 29 -33.03 42.23 -1.05
CA GLY A 29 -33.03 42.60 0.35
C GLY A 29 -32.08 41.81 1.26
N CYS A 30 -30.83 41.64 0.85
CA CYS A 30 -29.73 41.46 1.81
C CYS A 30 -28.58 42.36 1.36
N GLN A 31 -28.48 43.54 1.98
CA GLN A 31 -27.23 44.26 2.05
C GLN A 31 -26.26 43.34 2.83
N SER A 32 -25.34 42.72 2.13
CA SER A 32 -24.19 42.07 2.74
C SER A 32 -23.34 43.17 3.35
N THR A 33 -23.30 43.21 4.68
CA THR A 33 -22.12 43.73 5.37
C THR A 33 -20.93 42.92 4.81
N ALA A 34 -20.01 43.61 4.17
CA ALA A 34 -18.72 43.03 3.81
C ALA A 34 -18.06 42.60 5.13
N ALA A 35 -18.15 41.31 5.44
CA ALA A 35 -17.18 40.67 6.27
C ALA A 35 -15.91 40.59 5.39
N ASP A 36 -14.79 40.99 5.93
CA ASP A 36 -13.46 40.69 5.40
C ASP A 36 -13.37 39.14 5.26
N GLY A 37 -13.82 38.61 4.13
CA GLY A 37 -13.71 37.21 3.79
C GLY A 37 -12.31 37.00 3.26
N THR A 38 -11.41 36.56 4.10
CA THR A 38 -10.30 35.73 3.62
C THR A 38 -10.94 34.54 2.92
N ASP A 39 -10.82 34.49 1.57
CA ASP A 39 -11.32 33.34 0.80
C ASP A 39 -10.76 32.06 1.42
N GLU A 40 -11.61 31.17 1.95
CA GLU A 40 -11.25 29.89 2.53
C GLU A 40 -10.41 29.09 1.52
N LYS A 41 -9.24 28.60 1.93
CA LYS A 41 -8.31 27.87 1.09
C LYS A 41 -8.67 26.40 1.12
N VAL A 42 -9.41 25.95 0.11
CA VAL A 42 -9.94 24.59 0.00
C VAL A 42 -9.12 23.77 -0.99
N PHE A 43 -8.77 22.54 -0.60
CA PHE A 43 -8.09 21.56 -1.45
C PHE A 43 -9.00 20.34 -1.63
N VAL A 44 -9.15 19.88 -2.87
CA VAL A 44 -9.98 18.73 -3.21
C VAL A 44 -9.09 17.60 -3.71
N TYR A 45 -9.07 16.51 -2.97
CA TYR A 45 -8.21 15.35 -3.22
C TYR A 45 -9.03 14.13 -3.63
N GLY A 46 -8.68 13.51 -4.75
CA GLY A 46 -9.28 12.26 -5.19
C GLY A 46 -8.43 11.06 -4.76
N ASP A 47 -9.05 10.08 -4.12
CA ASP A 47 -8.40 8.84 -3.68
C ASP A 47 -9.26 7.62 -4.03
N THR A 48 -8.62 6.52 -4.45
CA THR A 48 -9.29 5.25 -4.74
C THR A 48 -9.36 4.32 -3.53
N THR A 49 -8.62 4.59 -2.44
CA THR A 49 -8.34 3.62 -1.38
C THR A 49 -9.29 3.67 -0.20
N PHE A 50 -9.83 4.84 0.15
CA PHE A 50 -10.73 5.01 1.29
C PHE A 50 -12.11 4.39 1.03
N ASN A 51 -12.23 3.10 1.29
CA ASN A 51 -13.49 2.36 1.10
C ASN A 51 -13.52 1.06 1.89
N ALA A 52 -14.73 0.55 2.16
CA ALA A 52 -14.95 -0.67 2.94
C ALA A 52 -14.39 -1.95 2.27
N GLU A 53 -14.20 -2.00 0.95
CA GLU A 53 -13.60 -3.16 0.28
C GLU A 53 -12.11 -3.32 0.59
N ASN A 54 -11.45 -2.20 0.92
CA ASN A 54 -10.05 -2.19 1.36
C ASN A 54 -9.90 -2.32 2.89
N ASP A 55 -11.02 -2.50 3.63
CA ASP A 55 -11.06 -2.47 5.09
C ASP A 55 -10.60 -1.11 5.67
N GLU A 56 -10.77 -0.03 4.90
CA GLU A 56 -10.54 1.37 5.25
C GLU A 56 -11.91 2.09 5.29
N SER A 57 -12.69 1.85 6.36
CA SER A 57 -14.07 2.31 6.45
C SER A 57 -14.27 3.57 7.27
N ASP A 58 -13.27 3.97 8.04
CA ASP A 58 -13.26 5.12 8.93
C ASP A 58 -11.82 5.66 9.14
N VAL A 59 -11.57 6.45 10.17
CA VAL A 59 -10.25 6.97 10.51
C VAL A 59 -9.75 6.54 11.89
N ASN A 60 -10.38 5.52 12.49
CA ASN A 60 -9.92 4.91 13.74
C ASN A 60 -8.74 3.96 13.48
N PRO A 61 -7.51 4.27 13.92
CA PRO A 61 -6.34 3.44 13.65
C PRO A 61 -6.41 2.02 14.26
N HIS A 62 -7.29 1.82 15.25
CA HIS A 62 -7.49 0.51 15.87
C HIS A 62 -8.48 -0.39 15.12
N ASN A 63 -9.07 0.07 14.01
CA ASN A 63 -10.06 -0.66 13.22
C ASN A 63 -9.47 -1.11 11.87
N GLY A 64 -9.14 -2.39 11.73
CA GLY A 64 -8.67 -2.98 10.48
C GLY A 64 -7.49 -2.24 9.84
N TYR A 65 -7.67 -1.78 8.60
CA TYR A 65 -6.70 -0.94 7.90
C TYR A 65 -7.05 0.57 7.94
N SER A 66 -8.04 1.00 8.72
CA SER A 66 -8.43 2.42 8.83
C SER A 66 -7.32 3.35 9.34
N GLY A 67 -6.28 2.80 9.99
CA GLY A 67 -5.06 3.53 10.35
C GLY A 67 -4.36 4.17 9.15
N TRP A 68 -4.44 3.56 7.96
CA TRP A 68 -3.92 4.17 6.71
C TRP A 68 -4.61 5.50 6.42
N ALA A 69 -5.93 5.58 6.49
CA ALA A 69 -6.67 6.82 6.32
C ALA A 69 -6.31 7.84 7.41
N CYS A 70 -6.15 7.39 8.66
CA CYS A 70 -5.78 8.26 9.79
C CYS A 70 -4.45 8.98 9.55
N ILE A 71 -3.39 8.24 9.19
CA ILE A 71 -2.05 8.81 8.97
C ILE A 71 -1.95 9.53 7.62
N ARG A 72 -2.49 8.94 6.54
CA ARG A 72 -2.43 9.44 5.16
C ARG A 72 -3.05 10.82 5.03
N TYR A 73 -4.16 11.04 5.71
CA TYR A 73 -4.86 12.33 5.65
C TYR A 73 -4.45 13.30 6.77
N GLY A 74 -3.35 13.02 7.48
CA GLY A 74 -2.78 13.94 8.46
C GLY A 74 -3.65 14.16 9.70
N ILE A 75 -4.42 13.15 10.12
CA ILE A 75 -5.30 13.20 11.30
C ILE A 75 -4.53 12.72 12.54
N GLY A 76 -3.90 11.55 12.45
CA GLY A 76 -3.09 10.94 13.50
C GLY A 76 -1.62 10.87 13.11
N GLU A 77 -0.76 10.75 14.12
CA GLU A 77 0.68 10.59 13.98
C GLU A 77 1.17 9.47 14.89
N THR A 78 2.28 8.85 14.50
CA THR A 78 2.91 7.75 15.23
C THR A 78 4.06 8.25 16.11
N LEU A 79 4.55 7.42 17.04
CA LEU A 79 5.70 7.77 17.88
C LEU A 79 6.97 7.96 17.05
N PHE A 80 7.12 7.21 15.98
CA PHE A 80 8.23 7.27 15.04
C PHE A 80 7.71 7.42 13.61
N HIS A 81 8.58 7.84 12.71
CA HIS A 81 8.27 8.20 11.33
C HIS A 81 9.29 7.54 10.39
N TYR A 82 8.94 7.33 9.12
CA TYR A 82 9.88 6.85 8.11
C TYR A 82 10.44 8.02 7.31
N SER A 83 11.77 8.04 7.14
CA SER A 83 12.41 8.90 6.14
C SER A 83 12.11 8.40 4.72
N ASP A 84 12.47 9.19 3.69
CA ASP A 84 12.37 8.78 2.27
C ASP A 84 13.15 7.49 1.94
N SER A 85 14.10 7.09 2.78
CA SER A 85 14.84 5.82 2.68
C SER A 85 14.32 4.74 3.61
N MET A 86 13.10 4.89 4.14
CA MET A 86 12.43 3.97 5.06
C MET A 86 13.20 3.69 6.36
N LYS A 87 14.04 4.64 6.80
CA LYS A 87 14.69 4.59 8.11
C LYS A 87 13.77 5.16 9.17
N ILE A 88 13.76 4.52 10.34
CA ILE A 88 13.02 5.02 11.51
C ILE A 88 13.67 6.27 12.06
N GLU A 89 12.86 7.30 12.26
CA GLU A 89 13.22 8.57 12.90
C GLU A 89 12.21 8.90 14.01
N PRO A 90 12.63 9.51 15.14
CA PRO A 90 11.72 10.00 16.15
C PRO A 90 10.72 11.03 15.57
N TRP A 91 9.44 10.99 16.04
CA TRP A 91 8.40 11.93 15.60
C TRP A 91 7.61 12.50 16.79
N LEU A 92 6.55 11.83 17.30
CA LEU A 92 5.97 12.23 18.60
C LEU A 92 6.93 11.91 19.76
N ALA A 93 7.80 10.92 19.57
CA ALA A 93 8.95 10.69 20.43
C ALA A 93 10.07 11.70 20.11
N GLU A 94 10.72 12.22 21.16
CA GLU A 94 11.95 13.00 21.06
C GLU A 94 13.19 12.08 20.96
N SER A 95 13.16 10.96 21.72
CA SER A 95 14.26 10.00 21.79
C SER A 95 13.79 8.64 22.28
N TYR A 96 14.65 7.64 22.12
CA TYR A 96 14.41 6.28 22.63
C TYR A 96 15.71 5.63 23.09
N GLU A 97 15.57 4.60 23.93
CA GLU A 97 16.67 3.80 24.48
C GLU A 97 16.22 2.34 24.61
N LEU A 98 17.01 1.41 24.10
CA LEU A 98 16.88 -0.01 24.42
C LEU A 98 17.58 -0.23 25.77
N VAL A 99 16.79 -0.48 26.84
CA VAL A 99 17.33 -0.68 28.19
C VAL A 99 17.89 -2.09 28.38
N ASP A 100 17.15 -3.06 27.85
CA ASP A 100 17.52 -4.48 27.71
C ASP A 100 16.71 -5.10 26.56
N ASP A 101 16.93 -6.38 26.24
CA ASP A 101 16.36 -7.06 25.07
C ASP A 101 14.83 -7.06 25.01
N THR A 102 14.15 -6.75 26.12
CA THR A 102 12.68 -6.71 26.21
C THR A 102 12.14 -5.39 26.75
N THR A 103 12.99 -4.40 26.98
CA THR A 103 12.60 -3.12 27.61
C THR A 103 13.03 -1.94 26.77
N TRP A 104 12.07 -1.18 26.28
CA TRP A 104 12.28 0.07 25.56
C TRP A 104 11.80 1.26 26.38
N ARG A 105 12.61 2.32 26.43
CA ARG A 105 12.23 3.60 27.02
C ARG A 105 12.13 4.66 25.93
N ILE A 106 10.97 5.32 25.85
CA ILE A 106 10.65 6.33 24.83
C ILE A 106 10.35 7.64 25.55
N THR A 107 11.03 8.72 25.20
CA THR A 107 10.76 10.07 25.71
C THR A 107 9.97 10.84 24.68
N LEU A 108 8.85 11.45 25.07
CA LEU A 108 7.96 12.23 24.20
C LEU A 108 8.41 13.69 24.11
N HIS A 109 8.09 14.36 23.01
CA HIS A 109 8.22 15.82 22.91
C HIS A 109 7.24 16.50 23.87
N GLU A 110 7.69 17.59 24.50
CA GLU A 110 6.84 18.44 25.34
C GLU A 110 5.96 19.36 24.49
N GLY A 111 4.75 19.64 24.97
CA GLY A 111 3.86 20.65 24.40
C GLY A 111 2.96 20.19 23.26
N ILE A 112 2.97 18.92 22.90
CA ILE A 112 2.04 18.35 21.92
C ILE A 112 0.64 18.24 22.52
N SER A 113 -0.38 18.54 21.74
CA SER A 113 -1.79 18.38 22.12
C SER A 113 -2.59 17.69 21.04
N PHE A 114 -3.53 16.87 21.46
CA PHE A 114 -4.56 16.33 20.58
C PHE A 114 -5.53 17.41 20.10
N THR A 115 -6.23 17.15 19.01
CA THR A 115 -7.29 18.04 18.51
C THR A 115 -8.50 18.15 19.47
N SER A 116 -8.61 17.28 20.47
CA SER A 116 -9.53 17.40 21.60
C SER A 116 -9.15 18.50 22.62
N GLY A 117 -7.87 18.95 22.59
CA GLY A 117 -7.28 19.89 23.53
C GLY A 117 -6.58 19.22 24.73
N ARG A 118 -6.60 17.88 24.85
CA ARG A 118 -5.79 17.13 25.83
C ARG A 118 -4.32 17.20 25.44
N THR A 119 -3.44 17.39 26.42
CA THR A 119 -1.98 17.28 26.21
C THR A 119 -1.59 15.82 25.96
N LEU A 120 -0.66 15.60 25.04
CA LEU A 120 0.00 14.30 24.86
C LEU A 120 1.02 14.11 25.98
N ASP A 121 0.85 13.06 26.74
CA ASP A 121 1.76 12.59 27.79
C ASP A 121 1.91 11.07 27.75
N ALA A 122 2.78 10.51 28.57
CA ALA A 122 3.02 9.07 28.61
C ALA A 122 1.76 8.27 28.97
N GLU A 123 0.86 8.82 29.78
CA GLU A 123 -0.40 8.16 30.12
C GLU A 123 -1.35 8.08 28.93
N ALA A 124 -1.39 9.13 28.08
CA ALA A 124 -2.19 9.11 26.86
C ALA A 124 -1.68 8.07 25.85
N VAL A 125 -0.35 7.95 25.68
CA VAL A 125 0.26 6.93 24.83
C VAL A 125 -0.04 5.53 25.37
N LYS A 126 0.10 5.33 26.69
CA LYS A 126 -0.20 4.06 27.34
C LYS A 126 -1.66 3.65 27.11
N GLU A 127 -2.63 4.55 27.39
CA GLU A 127 -4.06 4.30 27.16
C GLU A 127 -4.34 3.89 25.70
N CYS A 128 -3.71 4.57 24.73
CA CYS A 128 -3.87 4.29 23.32
C CYS A 128 -3.28 2.92 22.93
N LEU A 129 -2.05 2.61 23.33
CA LEU A 129 -1.40 1.35 23.00
C LEU A 129 -2.05 0.14 23.71
N GLU A 130 -2.51 0.30 24.95
CA GLU A 130 -3.24 -0.75 25.66
C GLU A 130 -4.57 -1.08 24.98
N ASP A 131 -5.32 -0.09 24.50
CA ASP A 131 -6.52 -0.32 23.69
C ASP A 131 -6.17 -0.98 22.35
N LEU A 132 -5.15 -0.47 21.65
CA LEU A 132 -4.68 -1.03 20.38
C LEU A 132 -4.41 -2.54 20.49
N ILE A 133 -3.59 -2.97 21.45
CA ILE A 133 -3.26 -4.40 21.61
C ILE A 133 -4.44 -5.24 22.10
N ALA A 134 -5.44 -4.63 22.73
CA ALA A 134 -6.64 -5.32 23.17
C ALA A 134 -7.57 -5.67 21.98
N VAL A 135 -7.68 -4.79 20.98
CA VAL A 135 -8.68 -4.92 19.90
C VAL A 135 -8.09 -5.29 18.54
N HIS A 136 -6.81 -5.00 18.28
CA HIS A 136 -6.18 -5.15 16.96
C HIS A 136 -5.22 -6.35 16.92
N ASP A 137 -5.63 -7.48 16.34
CA ASP A 137 -4.88 -8.74 16.36
C ASP A 137 -3.48 -8.63 15.71
N ARG A 138 -3.34 -7.91 14.59
CA ARG A 138 -2.04 -7.70 13.93
C ARG A 138 -1.08 -6.91 14.82
N ALA A 139 -1.55 -5.83 15.43
CA ALA A 139 -0.73 -5.03 16.35
C ALA A 139 -0.29 -5.84 17.56
N ARG A 140 -1.19 -6.62 18.17
CA ARG A 140 -0.86 -7.52 19.30
C ARG A 140 0.21 -8.52 18.92
N GLY A 141 0.09 -9.15 17.73
CA GLY A 141 1.04 -10.15 17.25
C GLY A 141 2.42 -9.57 16.94
N ASN A 142 2.49 -8.33 16.42
CA ASN A 142 3.74 -7.66 16.08
C ASN A 142 4.44 -7.05 17.30
N LEU A 143 3.71 -6.29 18.13
CA LEU A 143 4.27 -5.52 19.24
C LEU A 143 4.65 -6.40 20.44
N LYS A 144 3.92 -7.51 20.67
CA LYS A 144 4.14 -8.46 21.79
C LYS A 144 4.33 -7.76 23.12
N ILE A 145 3.57 -6.69 23.36
CA ILE A 145 3.66 -5.88 24.59
C ILE A 145 3.11 -6.67 25.77
N GLU A 146 3.91 -6.85 26.83
CA GLU A 146 3.52 -7.41 28.11
C GLU A 146 2.92 -6.33 29.02
N SER A 147 3.60 -5.17 29.12
CA SER A 147 3.15 -4.06 29.96
C SER A 147 3.72 -2.72 29.50
N ILE A 148 3.04 -1.63 29.89
CA ILE A 148 3.45 -0.26 29.61
C ILE A 148 3.44 0.53 30.90
N GLU A 149 4.56 1.21 31.22
CA GLU A 149 4.66 2.15 32.32
C GLU A 149 4.69 3.58 31.78
N ALA A 150 4.05 4.51 32.49
CA ALA A 150 3.97 5.92 32.13
C ALA A 150 4.45 6.79 33.29
N ASP A 151 5.43 7.69 33.02
CA ASP A 151 5.92 8.67 33.98
C ASP A 151 6.21 10.01 33.29
N GLY A 152 5.28 10.96 33.40
CA GLY A 152 5.36 12.27 32.78
C GLY A 152 5.39 12.19 31.25
N LEU A 153 6.57 12.35 30.65
CA LEU A 153 6.80 12.21 29.20
C LEU A 153 7.55 10.92 28.84
N ILE A 154 7.77 10.02 29.79
CA ILE A 154 8.52 8.78 29.59
C ILE A 154 7.55 7.60 29.52
N VAL A 155 7.54 6.91 28.38
CA VAL A 155 6.84 5.66 28.17
C VAL A 155 7.87 4.52 28.23
N THR A 156 7.67 3.55 29.11
CA THR A 156 8.49 2.34 29.15
C THR A 156 7.64 1.15 28.70
N ILE A 157 8.08 0.49 27.62
CA ILE A 157 7.38 -0.66 27.05
C ILE A 157 8.18 -1.92 27.39
N HIS A 158 7.52 -2.90 28.00
CA HIS A 158 8.05 -4.23 28.22
C HIS A 158 7.38 -5.20 27.25
N THR A 159 8.18 -6.01 26.54
CA THR A 159 7.70 -7.02 25.61
C THR A 159 7.84 -8.43 26.17
N GLU A 160 6.97 -9.36 25.77
CA GLU A 160 6.96 -10.76 26.20
C GLU A 160 8.24 -11.51 25.79
N GLN A 161 8.90 -11.03 24.74
CA GLN A 161 10.14 -11.57 24.17
C GLN A 161 10.88 -10.44 23.44
N PRO A 162 12.15 -10.62 23.02
CA PRO A 162 12.83 -9.64 22.17
C PRO A 162 12.02 -9.29 20.92
N VAL A 163 11.87 -7.99 20.64
CA VAL A 163 11.21 -7.46 19.44
C VAL A 163 12.11 -6.37 18.85
N PRO A 164 13.15 -6.74 18.07
CA PRO A 164 14.08 -5.78 17.48
C PRO A 164 13.41 -4.72 16.58
N ALA A 165 12.33 -5.10 15.89
CA ALA A 165 11.55 -4.24 15.02
C ALA A 165 10.43 -3.45 15.76
N LEU A 166 10.46 -3.34 17.11
CA LEU A 166 9.37 -2.68 17.86
C LEU A 166 9.11 -1.26 17.37
N LEU A 167 10.15 -0.46 17.12
CA LEU A 167 10.00 0.92 16.68
C LEU A 167 9.39 0.99 15.28
N ASN A 168 9.72 0.04 14.40
CA ASN A 168 9.12 -0.12 13.08
C ASN A 168 7.62 -0.43 13.20
N TYR A 169 7.26 -1.35 14.09
CA TYR A 169 5.86 -1.70 14.32
C TYR A 169 5.06 -0.57 14.97
N LEU A 170 5.68 0.26 15.84
CA LEU A 170 5.05 1.47 16.40
C LEU A 170 4.85 2.58 15.37
N SER A 171 5.47 2.47 14.19
CA SER A 171 5.32 3.39 13.05
C SER A 171 4.32 2.91 12.01
N ASP A 172 3.80 1.67 12.13
CA ASP A 172 2.69 1.18 11.30
C ASP A 172 1.45 2.05 11.55
N PRO A 173 0.59 2.30 10.54
CA PRO A 173 -0.62 3.13 10.68
C PRO A 173 -1.52 2.82 11.87
N TYR A 174 -1.61 1.56 12.31
CA TYR A 174 -2.34 1.24 13.55
C TYR A 174 -1.73 1.90 14.79
N GLY A 175 -0.44 2.24 14.76
CA GLY A 175 0.29 2.90 15.85
C GLY A 175 0.05 4.41 15.96
N CYS A 176 -0.87 5.00 15.17
CA CYS A 176 -1.28 6.39 15.35
C CYS A 176 -1.81 6.62 16.77
N ILE A 177 -1.24 7.60 17.47
CA ILE A 177 -1.64 7.95 18.83
C ILE A 177 -2.86 8.85 18.80
N ILE A 178 -3.95 8.38 19.42
CA ILE A 178 -5.24 9.09 19.52
C ILE A 178 -5.64 9.29 20.98
N ASP A 179 -6.47 10.31 21.24
CA ASP A 179 -7.00 10.57 22.58
C ASP A 179 -8.14 9.61 22.92
N MET A 180 -7.84 8.54 23.64
CA MET A 180 -8.82 7.54 24.08
C MET A 180 -9.91 8.12 25.00
N ARG A 181 -9.64 9.23 25.71
CA ARG A 181 -10.64 9.89 26.57
C ARG A 181 -11.65 10.72 25.78
N ALA A 182 -11.28 11.22 24.59
CA ALA A 182 -12.23 11.84 23.67
C ALA A 182 -13.17 10.79 23.05
N GLY A 183 -12.69 9.54 22.97
CA GLY A 183 -13.42 8.41 22.38
C GLY A 183 -13.43 8.43 20.86
N VAL A 184 -13.98 7.38 20.26
CA VAL A 184 -14.26 7.25 18.84
C VAL A 184 -15.74 7.57 18.61
N THR A 185 -16.04 8.42 17.64
CA THR A 185 -17.43 8.77 17.29
C THR A 185 -18.12 7.63 16.53
N ASP A 186 -19.46 7.69 16.38
CA ASP A 186 -20.23 6.65 15.68
C ASP A 186 -19.84 6.49 14.20
N ASP A 187 -19.27 7.54 13.57
CA ASP A 187 -18.74 7.54 12.22
C ASP A 187 -17.24 7.19 12.15
N GLY A 188 -16.65 6.73 13.26
CA GLY A 188 -15.26 6.33 13.35
C GLY A 188 -14.24 7.47 13.35
N ASN A 189 -14.66 8.72 13.62
CA ASN A 189 -13.76 9.84 13.76
C ASN A 189 -13.03 9.84 15.10
N VAL A 190 -11.78 10.33 15.12
CA VAL A 190 -10.89 10.32 16.27
C VAL A 190 -10.23 11.69 16.50
N ALA A 191 -9.75 11.92 17.72
CA ALA A 191 -8.92 13.08 18.05
C ALA A 191 -7.44 12.65 18.02
N GLY A 192 -6.75 12.97 16.91
CA GLY A 192 -5.31 12.75 16.74
C GLY A 192 -4.48 14.00 17.05
N THR A 193 -3.19 13.93 16.76
CA THR A 193 -2.20 15.02 16.96
C THR A 193 -1.85 15.76 15.68
N GLY A 194 -2.34 15.29 14.53
CA GLY A 194 -1.92 15.72 13.19
C GLY A 194 -2.28 17.16 12.81
N PRO A 195 -1.79 17.62 11.63
CA PRO A 195 -2.03 18.97 11.10
C PRO A 195 -3.50 19.24 10.73
N TYR A 196 -4.28 18.19 10.54
CA TYR A 196 -5.70 18.30 10.21
C TYR A 196 -6.53 17.42 11.15
N ARG A 197 -7.83 17.73 11.26
CA ARG A 197 -8.82 16.94 11.99
C ARG A 197 -10.00 16.64 11.08
N ALA A 198 -10.49 15.43 11.09
CA ALA A 198 -11.73 15.11 10.40
C ALA A 198 -12.93 15.78 11.10
N VAL A 199 -13.87 16.29 10.32
CA VAL A 199 -15.14 16.87 10.80
C VAL A 199 -16.34 16.15 10.22
N GLN A 200 -16.12 15.34 9.16
CA GLN A 200 -17.10 14.48 8.53
C GLN A 200 -16.35 13.28 7.95
N VAL A 201 -16.85 12.08 8.21
CA VAL A 201 -16.33 10.82 7.69
C VAL A 201 -17.49 10.04 7.09
N GLU A 202 -17.43 9.74 5.80
CA GLU A 202 -18.48 9.01 5.08
C GLU A 202 -17.82 7.86 4.31
N THR A 203 -17.94 6.64 4.84
CA THR A 203 -17.42 5.44 4.20
C THR A 203 -17.84 5.37 2.73
N ASP A 204 -16.90 5.00 1.83
CA ASP A 204 -17.12 4.91 0.38
C ASP A 204 -17.40 6.24 -0.35
N GLN A 205 -17.44 7.37 0.33
CA GLN A 205 -17.66 8.68 -0.28
C GLN A 205 -16.48 9.63 -0.06
N GLY A 206 -15.87 9.59 1.13
CA GLY A 206 -14.73 10.41 1.49
C GLY A 206 -14.87 11.08 2.85
N LEU A 207 -14.10 12.14 3.07
CA LEU A 207 -14.07 12.85 4.33
C LEU A 207 -13.76 14.34 4.15
N THR A 208 -14.17 15.14 5.11
CA THR A 208 -13.85 16.57 5.19
C THR A 208 -12.93 16.82 6.37
N LEU A 209 -11.80 17.47 6.09
CA LEU A 209 -10.80 17.85 7.08
C LEU A 209 -10.77 19.36 7.26
N MET A 210 -10.53 19.79 8.50
CA MET A 210 -10.26 21.18 8.86
C MET A 210 -8.85 21.26 9.47
N LYS A 211 -8.17 22.38 9.25
CA LYS A 211 -6.85 22.59 9.85
C LYS A 211 -6.88 22.50 11.38
N ASN A 212 -5.79 22.01 11.94
CA ASN A 212 -5.50 22.08 13.36
C ASN A 212 -4.67 23.32 13.65
N ASP A 213 -5.30 24.38 14.16
CA ASP A 213 -4.64 25.66 14.47
C ASP A 213 -3.58 25.53 15.58
N ASN A 214 -3.62 24.44 16.37
CA ASN A 214 -2.70 24.16 17.47
C ASN A 214 -1.68 23.05 17.11
N TYR A 215 -1.47 22.79 15.81
CA TYR A 215 -0.51 21.77 15.41
C TYR A 215 0.91 22.11 15.90
N TRP A 216 1.55 21.12 16.51
CA TRP A 216 2.82 21.28 17.21
C TRP A 216 4.01 21.50 16.27
N ASN A 217 3.99 20.94 15.06
CA ASN A 217 5.11 20.93 14.12
C ASN A 217 4.82 21.83 12.89
N GLY A 218 4.43 23.07 13.11
CA GLY A 218 4.24 24.06 12.05
C GLY A 218 2.80 24.56 11.95
N THR A 219 2.49 25.26 10.85
CA THR A 219 1.16 25.84 10.60
C THR A 219 0.60 25.30 9.29
N PRO A 220 -0.51 24.54 9.32
CA PRO A 220 -1.19 24.09 8.10
C PRO A 220 -1.62 25.27 7.24
N LYS A 221 -1.39 25.17 5.93
CA LYS A 221 -1.60 26.27 4.99
C LYS A 221 -3.00 26.28 4.36
N LEU A 222 -3.68 25.12 4.38
CA LEU A 222 -5.04 24.95 3.86
C LEU A 222 -6.04 25.05 5.01
N ASP A 223 -7.17 25.73 4.78
CA ASP A 223 -8.21 25.84 5.78
C ASP A 223 -9.06 24.58 5.85
N ARG A 224 -9.32 23.98 4.67
CA ARG A 224 -10.15 22.79 4.52
C ARG A 224 -9.63 21.86 3.42
N ILE A 225 -9.79 20.56 3.61
CA ILE A 225 -9.51 19.54 2.61
C ILE A 225 -10.74 18.66 2.45
N GLU A 226 -11.13 18.41 1.20
CA GLU A 226 -12.18 17.47 0.81
C GLU A 226 -11.51 16.26 0.16
N VAL A 227 -11.52 15.11 0.82
CA VAL A 227 -11.09 13.84 0.22
C VAL A 227 -12.33 13.19 -0.41
N LYS A 228 -12.25 12.88 -1.70
CA LYS A 228 -13.33 12.23 -2.45
C LYS A 228 -12.90 10.81 -2.84
N THR A 229 -13.67 9.82 -2.43
CA THR A 229 -13.44 8.44 -2.86
C THR A 229 -13.99 8.25 -4.27
N ILE A 230 -13.10 8.03 -5.25
CA ILE A 230 -13.46 7.76 -6.65
C ILE A 230 -12.79 6.46 -7.08
N ARG A 231 -13.54 5.36 -7.13
CA ARG A 231 -13.00 4.02 -7.43
C ARG A 231 -12.66 3.79 -8.90
N ASP A 232 -13.37 4.48 -9.80
CA ASP A 232 -13.16 4.37 -11.24
C ASP A 232 -12.06 5.33 -11.70
N GLY A 233 -10.96 4.79 -12.19
CA GLY A 233 -9.78 5.55 -12.56
C GLY A 233 -9.98 6.48 -13.77
N ASP A 234 -10.90 6.16 -14.69
CA ASP A 234 -11.23 7.04 -15.82
C ASP A 234 -12.06 8.24 -15.34
N THR A 235 -13.00 7.99 -14.41
CA THR A 235 -13.77 9.06 -13.74
C THR A 235 -12.83 9.98 -12.95
N MET A 236 -11.86 9.42 -12.21
CA MET A 236 -10.84 10.17 -11.49
C MET A 236 -10.02 11.05 -12.46
N THR A 237 -9.60 10.48 -13.57
CA THR A 237 -8.84 11.18 -14.64
C THR A 237 -9.64 12.38 -15.16
N MET A 238 -10.92 12.20 -15.49
CA MET A 238 -11.77 13.27 -15.97
C MET A 238 -12.01 14.38 -14.92
N ALA A 239 -12.20 14.00 -13.66
CA ALA A 239 -12.38 14.94 -12.56
C ALA A 239 -11.14 15.82 -12.33
N LEU A 240 -9.93 15.22 -12.42
CA LEU A 240 -8.69 15.97 -12.34
C LEU A 240 -8.50 16.90 -13.55
N GLN A 241 -8.76 16.43 -14.78
CA GLN A 241 -8.66 17.25 -15.99
C GLN A 241 -9.66 18.41 -16.03
N SER A 242 -10.85 18.25 -15.44
CA SER A 242 -11.86 19.30 -15.37
C SER A 242 -11.60 20.34 -14.27
N GLY A 243 -10.63 20.09 -13.37
CA GLY A 243 -10.34 20.91 -12.20
C GLY A 243 -11.36 20.73 -11.06
N GLU A 244 -12.14 19.63 -11.08
CA GLU A 244 -12.98 19.22 -9.93
C GLU A 244 -12.12 18.69 -8.79
N LEU A 245 -10.96 18.12 -9.10
CA LEU A 245 -9.92 17.71 -8.16
C LEU A 245 -8.68 18.58 -8.34
N ASP A 246 -8.01 18.88 -7.24
CA ASP A 246 -6.71 19.55 -7.23
C ASP A 246 -5.56 18.56 -7.37
N ALA A 247 -5.76 17.34 -6.85
CA ALA A 247 -4.82 16.25 -7.01
C ALA A 247 -5.55 14.90 -6.91
N ALA A 248 -4.88 13.85 -7.35
CA ALA A 248 -5.43 12.49 -7.34
C ALA A 248 -4.35 11.44 -7.08
N TYR A 249 -4.74 10.38 -6.37
CA TYR A 249 -4.00 9.13 -6.20
C TYR A 249 -4.82 7.94 -6.74
N GLY A 250 -4.12 6.99 -7.39
CA GLY A 250 -4.76 5.78 -7.91
C GLY A 250 -5.24 5.90 -9.38
N LEU A 251 -4.66 6.83 -10.16
CA LEU A 251 -4.91 6.90 -11.60
C LEU A 251 -4.35 5.67 -12.32
N PRO A 252 -5.03 5.16 -13.37
CA PRO A 252 -4.47 4.13 -14.25
C PRO A 252 -3.16 4.57 -14.90
N TYR A 253 -2.19 3.68 -15.06
CA TYR A 253 -0.88 4.02 -15.66
C TYR A 253 -1.03 4.59 -17.05
N SER A 254 -1.90 3.99 -17.88
CA SER A 254 -2.21 4.47 -19.23
C SER A 254 -2.69 5.92 -19.26
N ASN A 255 -3.25 6.41 -18.16
CA ASN A 255 -3.78 7.76 -18.06
C ASN A 255 -2.74 8.77 -17.57
N LEU A 256 -1.63 8.33 -16.95
CA LEU A 256 -0.57 9.21 -16.47
C LEU A 256 0.09 10.01 -17.60
N ILE A 257 0.08 9.48 -18.82
CA ILE A 257 0.58 10.20 -20.01
C ILE A 257 -0.16 11.51 -20.27
N LEU A 258 -1.43 11.63 -19.83
CA LEU A 258 -2.25 12.83 -20.01
C LEU A 258 -1.83 13.98 -19.10
N PHE A 259 -0.96 13.71 -18.13
CA PHE A 259 -0.54 14.64 -17.07
C PHE A 259 0.98 14.89 -17.06
N ARG A 260 1.71 14.46 -18.11
CA ARG A 260 3.18 14.62 -18.18
C ARG A 260 3.63 16.06 -18.41
N ASP A 261 2.76 16.87 -19.00
CA ASP A 261 3.06 18.25 -19.35
C ASP A 261 2.35 19.23 -18.41
N GLU A 262 2.89 20.43 -18.29
CA GLU A 262 2.25 21.55 -17.59
C GLU A 262 0.76 21.70 -18.02
N PRO A 263 -0.16 21.99 -17.08
CA PRO A 263 0.13 22.52 -15.74
C PRO A 263 0.21 21.46 -14.62
N TYR A 264 0.30 20.18 -14.97
CA TYR A 264 0.30 19.09 -13.99
C TYR A 264 1.71 18.74 -13.49
N THR A 265 1.76 18.15 -12.31
CA THR A 265 2.97 17.58 -11.73
C THR A 265 2.69 16.14 -11.30
N ILE A 266 3.55 15.20 -11.72
CA ILE A 266 3.53 13.82 -11.28
C ILE A 266 4.63 13.64 -10.24
N SER A 267 4.27 13.26 -9.02
CA SER A 267 5.21 12.81 -7.99
C SER A 267 5.14 11.30 -7.89
N SER A 268 6.28 10.61 -7.99
CA SER A 268 6.36 9.15 -7.93
C SER A 268 7.45 8.70 -7.00
N ALA A 269 7.19 7.61 -6.26
CA ALA A 269 8.16 6.93 -5.41
C ALA A 269 8.06 5.42 -5.62
N ASP A 270 9.21 4.73 -5.60
CA ASP A 270 9.22 3.26 -5.53
C ASP A 270 8.68 2.82 -4.18
N THR A 271 7.80 1.81 -4.17
CA THR A 271 7.22 1.24 -2.95
C THR A 271 7.70 -0.18 -2.74
N SER A 272 7.55 -0.72 -1.55
CA SER A 272 7.82 -2.14 -1.28
C SER A 272 6.67 -3.07 -1.73
N ARG A 273 5.75 -2.59 -2.57
CA ARG A 273 4.74 -3.46 -3.21
C ARG A 273 5.39 -4.20 -4.36
N THR A 274 5.61 -5.50 -4.15
CA THR A 274 6.33 -6.38 -5.06
C THR A 274 5.36 -7.35 -5.72
N PHE A 275 5.52 -7.54 -7.04
CA PHE A 275 4.85 -8.59 -7.82
C PHE A 275 5.80 -9.77 -7.92
N PHE A 276 5.38 -10.91 -7.39
CA PHE A 276 6.22 -12.11 -7.31
C PHE A 276 5.40 -13.38 -7.47
N GLY A 277 6.07 -14.44 -7.86
CA GLY A 277 5.50 -15.76 -7.99
C GLY A 277 6.09 -16.76 -7.00
N GLN A 278 5.26 -17.71 -6.58
CA GLN A 278 5.64 -18.89 -5.80
C GLN A 278 5.41 -20.13 -6.64
N PHE A 279 6.39 -21.00 -6.70
CA PHE A 279 6.26 -22.32 -7.33
C PHE A 279 5.61 -23.31 -6.38
N ASN A 280 4.73 -24.17 -6.91
CA ASN A 280 4.11 -25.22 -6.13
C ASN A 280 5.08 -26.42 -6.00
N GLY A 281 5.62 -26.63 -4.81
CA GLY A 281 6.52 -27.75 -4.52
C GLY A 281 5.89 -29.14 -4.70
N SER A 282 4.57 -29.25 -4.87
CA SER A 282 3.87 -30.49 -5.19
C SER A 282 3.63 -30.70 -6.69
N SER A 283 3.98 -29.74 -7.55
CA SER A 283 3.83 -29.85 -9.00
C SER A 283 4.85 -30.85 -9.58
N GLU A 284 4.38 -31.86 -10.32
CA GLU A 284 5.27 -32.87 -10.94
C GLU A 284 6.27 -32.24 -11.92
N VAL A 285 5.83 -31.23 -12.69
CA VAL A 285 6.66 -30.60 -13.73
C VAL A 285 7.69 -29.62 -13.15
N LEU A 286 7.50 -29.15 -11.92
CA LEU A 286 8.37 -28.20 -11.23
C LEU A 286 9.24 -28.84 -10.13
N GLN A 287 9.31 -30.19 -10.04
CA GLN A 287 10.19 -30.88 -9.10
C GLN A 287 11.67 -30.70 -9.43
N ASP A 288 12.00 -30.62 -10.71
CA ASP A 288 13.35 -30.38 -11.19
C ASP A 288 13.69 -28.91 -11.08
N ASP A 289 14.73 -28.59 -10.34
CA ASP A 289 15.21 -27.22 -10.12
C ASP A 289 15.51 -26.48 -11.41
N ARG A 290 16.14 -27.17 -12.37
CA ARG A 290 16.46 -26.63 -13.71
C ARG A 290 15.23 -26.14 -14.47
N VAL A 291 14.06 -26.77 -14.24
CA VAL A 291 12.80 -26.32 -14.87
C VAL A 291 12.32 -25.03 -14.22
N ARG A 292 12.45 -24.89 -12.89
CA ARG A 292 12.09 -23.65 -12.20
C ARG A 292 13.02 -22.50 -12.61
N GLU A 293 14.34 -22.76 -12.62
CA GLU A 293 15.36 -21.80 -13.08
C GLU A 293 15.10 -21.38 -14.53
N ALA A 294 14.78 -22.32 -15.44
CA ALA A 294 14.42 -22.02 -16.83
C ALA A 294 13.16 -21.14 -16.93
N VAL A 295 12.16 -21.35 -16.08
CA VAL A 295 10.97 -20.50 -16.02
C VAL A 295 11.33 -19.08 -15.56
N ILE A 296 12.14 -18.94 -14.51
CA ILE A 296 12.59 -17.66 -13.97
C ILE A 296 13.38 -16.89 -15.03
N GLY A 297 14.38 -17.52 -15.65
CA GLY A 297 15.23 -16.93 -16.69
C GLY A 297 14.49 -16.59 -17.99
N ALA A 298 13.27 -17.07 -18.19
CA ALA A 298 12.44 -16.75 -19.35
C ALA A 298 11.37 -15.67 -19.10
N ILE A 299 11.28 -15.10 -17.90
CA ILE A 299 10.34 -13.99 -17.61
C ILE A 299 10.98 -12.67 -18.00
N ASP A 300 10.43 -12.00 -19.01
CA ASP A 300 10.88 -10.68 -19.51
C ASP A 300 10.43 -9.55 -18.55
N ARG A 301 11.17 -9.37 -17.45
CA ARG A 301 10.88 -8.38 -16.41
C ARG A 301 11.03 -6.95 -16.92
N GLU A 302 12.08 -6.69 -17.74
CA GLU A 302 12.30 -5.37 -18.33
C GLU A 302 11.19 -5.00 -19.33
N GLY A 303 10.80 -5.94 -20.19
CA GLY A 303 9.67 -5.76 -21.09
C GLY A 303 8.35 -5.54 -20.35
N PHE A 304 8.13 -6.25 -19.25
CA PHE A 304 6.96 -6.06 -18.41
C PHE A 304 6.93 -4.65 -17.79
N VAL A 305 8.01 -4.22 -17.13
CA VAL A 305 8.08 -2.91 -16.46
C VAL A 305 8.06 -1.76 -17.45
N ASN A 306 8.91 -1.80 -18.49
CA ASN A 306 9.10 -0.65 -19.37
C ASN A 306 7.98 -0.50 -20.41
N THR A 307 7.37 -1.63 -20.84
CA THR A 307 6.35 -1.59 -21.92
C THR A 307 4.94 -1.74 -21.37
N LEU A 308 4.67 -2.75 -20.53
CA LEU A 308 3.30 -3.02 -20.07
C LEU A 308 2.89 -2.18 -18.87
N MET A 309 3.83 -1.89 -17.96
CA MET A 309 3.59 -0.96 -16.84
C MET A 309 3.95 0.50 -17.22
N GLU A 310 4.38 0.77 -18.46
CA GLU A 310 4.77 2.12 -18.92
C GLU A 310 5.80 2.82 -18.01
N GLY A 311 6.68 2.06 -17.35
CA GLY A 311 7.68 2.57 -16.42
C GLY A 311 7.14 2.89 -15.00
N ASN A 312 5.92 2.48 -14.67
CA ASN A 312 5.33 2.64 -13.32
C ASN A 312 5.78 1.56 -12.33
N GLY A 313 6.99 1.10 -12.46
CA GLY A 313 7.65 0.16 -11.58
C GLY A 313 9.14 0.17 -11.80
N SER A 314 9.85 -0.59 -10.98
CA SER A 314 11.23 -0.99 -11.19
C SER A 314 11.31 -2.51 -11.30
N VAL A 315 12.28 -3.01 -12.06
CA VAL A 315 12.56 -4.46 -12.11
C VAL A 315 12.95 -4.92 -10.71
N ALA A 316 12.39 -6.02 -10.26
CA ALA A 316 12.73 -6.61 -8.98
C ALA A 316 13.72 -7.77 -9.16
N GLU A 317 14.77 -7.80 -8.37
CA GLU A 317 15.71 -8.92 -8.24
C GLU A 317 15.45 -9.73 -6.96
N GLY A 318 14.65 -9.17 -6.05
CA GLY A 318 14.27 -9.78 -4.79
C GLY A 318 12.97 -9.18 -4.24
N PRO A 319 12.62 -9.47 -2.98
CA PRO A 319 11.42 -8.94 -2.36
C PRO A 319 11.50 -7.45 -2.02
N PHE A 320 12.70 -6.85 -1.95
CA PHE A 320 12.90 -5.53 -1.40
C PHE A 320 13.51 -4.55 -2.40
N PRO A 321 12.87 -3.38 -2.65
CA PRO A 321 13.41 -2.35 -3.55
C PRO A 321 14.82 -1.88 -3.16
N SER A 322 15.55 -1.36 -4.14
CA SER A 322 16.97 -0.96 -4.00
C SER A 322 17.23 0.19 -3.01
N TYR A 323 16.20 0.93 -2.58
CA TYR A 323 16.37 1.98 -1.57
C TYR A 323 16.56 1.43 -0.15
N PHE A 324 16.20 0.16 0.11
CA PHE A 324 16.56 -0.51 1.35
C PHE A 324 18.04 -0.90 1.37
N ALA A 325 18.66 -0.85 2.54
CA ALA A 325 20.05 -1.29 2.70
C ALA A 325 20.24 -2.79 2.38
N PHE A 326 19.17 -3.57 2.51
CA PHE A 326 19.08 -5.01 2.21
C PHE A 326 18.32 -5.30 0.89
N GLY A 327 18.11 -4.28 0.03
CA GLY A 327 17.32 -4.42 -1.19
C GLY A 327 18.06 -4.98 -2.38
N ASP A 328 17.40 -5.01 -3.54
CA ASP A 328 17.80 -5.64 -4.82
C ASP A 328 19.25 -5.42 -5.22
N SER A 329 19.81 -4.23 -4.98
CA SER A 329 21.21 -3.94 -5.34
C SER A 329 22.26 -4.79 -4.58
N LYS A 330 21.83 -5.65 -3.67
CA LYS A 330 22.67 -6.49 -2.81
C LYS A 330 22.57 -7.98 -3.12
N VAL A 331 21.61 -8.37 -3.93
CA VAL A 331 21.33 -9.76 -4.30
C VAL A 331 21.41 -9.95 -5.80
N GLN A 332 21.39 -11.20 -6.25
CA GLN A 332 21.42 -11.54 -7.67
C GLN A 332 20.34 -12.59 -7.93
N GLU A 333 19.46 -12.28 -8.86
CA GLU A 333 18.48 -13.22 -9.40
C GLU A 333 18.83 -13.57 -10.85
N GLU A 334 18.28 -14.68 -11.35
CA GLU A 334 18.50 -15.16 -12.70
C GLU A 334 18.16 -14.07 -13.76
N SER A 335 19.10 -13.83 -14.65
CA SER A 335 18.92 -12.88 -15.74
C SER A 335 17.99 -13.45 -16.82
N TYR A 336 17.29 -12.56 -17.55
CA TYR A 336 16.50 -12.96 -18.71
C TYR A 336 17.40 -13.51 -19.82
N ASP A 337 17.41 -14.83 -19.98
CA ASP A 337 18.19 -15.56 -20.99
C ASP A 337 17.40 -16.76 -21.54
N LEU A 338 16.80 -16.58 -22.70
CA LEU A 338 16.00 -17.63 -23.36
C LEU A 338 16.86 -18.77 -23.91
N GLU A 339 18.13 -18.56 -24.18
CA GLU A 339 19.02 -19.59 -24.73
C GLU A 339 19.48 -20.52 -23.59
N TYR A 340 19.93 -19.95 -22.50
CA TYR A 340 20.23 -20.68 -21.27
C TYR A 340 19.01 -21.42 -20.72
N SER A 341 17.83 -20.78 -20.71
CA SER A 341 16.59 -21.44 -20.28
C SER A 341 16.24 -22.68 -21.11
N ARG A 342 16.49 -22.67 -22.44
CA ARG A 342 16.31 -23.84 -23.31
C ARG A 342 17.33 -24.94 -23.02
N GLU A 343 18.58 -24.57 -22.72
CA GLU A 343 19.63 -25.53 -22.34
C GLU A 343 19.24 -26.26 -21.05
N LEU A 344 18.78 -25.53 -20.02
CA LEU A 344 18.29 -26.12 -18.76
C LEU A 344 17.12 -27.09 -18.98
N LEU A 345 16.14 -26.73 -19.83
CA LEU A 345 15.03 -27.62 -20.17
C LEU A 345 15.53 -28.88 -20.87
N ALA A 346 16.45 -28.75 -21.83
CA ALA A 346 17.02 -29.89 -22.53
C ALA A 346 17.82 -30.84 -21.58
N GLU A 347 18.61 -30.25 -20.66
CA GLU A 347 19.32 -31.03 -19.62
C GLU A 347 18.36 -31.71 -18.63
N ALA A 348 17.19 -31.13 -18.37
CA ALA A 348 16.12 -31.70 -17.58
C ALA A 348 15.32 -32.78 -18.37
N GLY A 349 15.63 -32.98 -19.67
CA GLY A 349 15.01 -33.96 -20.56
C GLY A 349 13.72 -33.48 -21.23
N TRP A 350 13.48 -32.18 -21.30
CA TRP A 350 12.37 -31.57 -22.02
C TRP A 350 12.85 -31.13 -23.41
N THR A 351 12.30 -31.71 -24.48
CA THR A 351 12.67 -31.38 -25.86
C THR A 351 11.44 -31.39 -26.75
N ASP A 352 11.42 -30.57 -27.80
CA ASP A 352 10.37 -30.58 -28.82
C ASP A 352 10.51 -31.83 -29.70
N GLU A 353 9.74 -32.89 -29.38
CA GLU A 353 9.85 -34.19 -30.01
C GLU A 353 9.08 -34.28 -31.35
N ASP A 354 7.99 -33.53 -31.51
CA ASP A 354 7.10 -33.57 -32.67
C ASP A 354 7.20 -32.36 -33.60
N GLY A 355 7.94 -31.33 -33.21
CA GLY A 355 8.20 -30.13 -34.00
C GLY A 355 7.06 -29.09 -33.97
N ASP A 356 6.19 -29.15 -32.96
CA ASP A 356 5.06 -28.22 -32.84
C ASP A 356 5.40 -26.94 -32.08
N GLY A 357 6.64 -26.85 -31.57
CA GLY A 357 7.19 -25.68 -30.87
C GLY A 357 6.98 -25.71 -29.36
N TYR A 358 6.51 -26.82 -28.80
CA TYR A 358 6.45 -27.05 -27.37
C TYR A 358 7.39 -28.21 -26.98
N VAL A 359 7.82 -28.25 -25.72
CA VAL A 359 8.71 -29.30 -25.25
C VAL A 359 7.93 -30.40 -24.53
N GLU A 360 8.33 -31.63 -24.79
CA GLU A 360 7.79 -32.85 -24.20
C GLU A 360 8.86 -33.63 -23.43
N LYS A 361 8.39 -34.44 -22.48
CA LYS A 361 9.15 -35.45 -21.80
C LYS A 361 8.25 -36.65 -21.57
N ASP A 362 8.70 -37.85 -21.99
CA ASP A 362 7.91 -39.10 -21.92
C ASP A 362 6.52 -38.96 -22.59
N GLY A 363 6.43 -38.21 -23.69
CA GLY A 363 5.21 -37.98 -24.45
C GLY A 363 4.21 -37.05 -23.76
N LYS A 364 4.61 -36.34 -22.71
CA LYS A 364 3.80 -35.31 -22.02
C LYS A 364 4.38 -33.95 -22.28
N ARG A 365 3.53 -33.01 -22.73
CA ARG A 365 3.89 -31.60 -22.92
C ARG A 365 4.15 -30.91 -21.59
N LEU A 366 5.16 -30.04 -21.54
CA LEU A 366 5.38 -29.16 -20.40
C LEU A 366 4.33 -28.04 -20.40
N THR A 367 3.36 -28.21 -19.51
CA THR A 367 2.26 -27.25 -19.32
C THR A 367 2.29 -26.73 -17.89
N ILE A 368 2.26 -25.41 -17.74
CA ILE A 368 2.25 -24.70 -16.44
C ILE A 368 0.90 -24.03 -16.24
N CYS A 369 0.22 -24.35 -15.14
CA CYS A 369 -0.96 -23.65 -14.69
C CYS A 369 -0.55 -22.41 -13.85
N TRP A 370 -0.71 -21.23 -14.44
CA TRP A 370 -0.40 -19.93 -13.85
C TRP A 370 -1.63 -19.34 -13.19
N LEU A 371 -1.67 -19.31 -11.86
CA LEU A 371 -2.79 -18.80 -11.07
C LEU A 371 -2.52 -17.37 -10.60
N THR A 372 -3.49 -16.48 -10.81
CA THR A 372 -3.45 -15.09 -10.32
C THR A 372 -4.87 -14.53 -10.16
N TYR A 373 -5.00 -13.23 -9.86
CA TYR A 373 -6.28 -12.58 -9.63
C TYR A 373 -6.36 -11.18 -10.30
N PRO A 374 -7.58 -10.68 -10.63
CA PRO A 374 -7.75 -9.47 -11.45
C PRO A 374 -7.82 -8.15 -10.66
N SER A 375 -7.85 -8.17 -9.31
CA SER A 375 -7.99 -6.94 -8.50
C SER A 375 -6.77 -6.02 -8.53
N ARG A 376 -5.66 -6.47 -9.14
CA ARG A 376 -4.47 -5.69 -9.50
C ARG A 376 -4.25 -5.85 -10.99
N GLN A 377 -4.33 -4.75 -11.74
CA GLN A 377 -4.25 -4.76 -13.20
C GLN A 377 -2.91 -5.29 -13.74
N GLU A 378 -1.84 -5.20 -12.95
CA GLU A 378 -0.50 -5.67 -13.29
C GLU A 378 -0.42 -7.19 -13.37
N LEU A 379 -1.19 -7.89 -12.55
CA LEU A 379 -1.11 -9.36 -12.45
C LEU A 379 -1.60 -10.09 -13.71
N PRO A 380 -2.74 -9.73 -14.34
CA PRO A 380 -3.10 -10.26 -15.66
C PRO A 380 -2.08 -9.93 -16.73
N LEU A 381 -1.54 -8.70 -16.76
CA LEU A 381 -0.52 -8.27 -17.71
C LEU A 381 0.78 -9.09 -17.56
N LEU A 382 1.22 -9.33 -16.33
CA LEU A 382 2.38 -10.18 -16.04
C LEU A 382 2.15 -11.61 -16.49
N ALA A 383 0.95 -12.17 -16.26
CA ALA A 383 0.60 -13.51 -16.70
C ALA A 383 0.64 -13.65 -18.24
N GLU A 384 0.10 -12.69 -18.97
CA GLU A 384 0.13 -12.68 -20.44
C GLU A 384 1.56 -12.48 -20.99
N SER A 385 2.36 -11.63 -20.36
CA SER A 385 3.77 -11.43 -20.68
C SER A 385 4.57 -12.72 -20.48
N ALA A 386 4.42 -13.35 -19.32
CA ALA A 386 5.07 -14.63 -19.01
C ALA A 386 4.64 -15.73 -19.96
N GLN A 387 3.34 -15.86 -20.29
CA GLN A 387 2.85 -16.82 -21.28
C GLN A 387 3.53 -16.62 -22.65
N ALA A 388 3.63 -15.38 -23.10
CA ALA A 388 4.27 -15.06 -24.38
C ALA A 388 5.78 -15.35 -24.38
N SER A 389 6.47 -15.10 -23.28
CA SER A 389 7.90 -15.36 -23.11
C SER A 389 8.21 -16.85 -22.96
N LEU A 390 7.50 -17.55 -22.09
CA LEU A 390 7.68 -18.99 -21.85
C LEU A 390 7.38 -19.83 -23.08
N LYS A 391 6.44 -19.40 -23.93
CA LYS A 391 6.21 -20.02 -25.23
C LYS A 391 7.46 -20.01 -26.13
N LYS A 392 8.32 -18.99 -26.04
CA LYS A 392 9.56 -18.90 -26.84
C LYS A 392 10.56 -20.01 -26.50
N ILE A 393 10.45 -20.60 -25.31
CA ILE A 393 11.28 -21.74 -24.86
C ILE A 393 10.50 -23.07 -24.87
N GLY A 394 9.30 -23.08 -25.46
CA GLY A 394 8.50 -24.29 -25.64
C GLY A 394 7.61 -24.67 -24.46
N ILE A 395 7.40 -23.80 -23.48
CA ILE A 395 6.50 -24.05 -22.35
C ILE A 395 5.08 -23.55 -22.69
N GLU A 396 4.08 -24.42 -22.51
CA GLU A 396 2.66 -24.04 -22.55
C GLU A 396 2.23 -23.46 -21.21
N VAL A 397 1.66 -22.25 -21.19
CA VAL A 397 1.12 -21.64 -19.98
C VAL A 397 -0.40 -21.54 -20.06
N GLN A 398 -1.09 -22.09 -19.08
CA GLN A 398 -2.55 -21.98 -18.90
C GLN A 398 -2.84 -20.96 -17.79
N ILE A 399 -3.29 -19.75 -18.19
CA ILE A 399 -3.58 -18.67 -17.25
C ILE A 399 -4.93 -18.91 -16.58
N GLN A 400 -4.96 -18.93 -15.27
CA GLN A 400 -6.15 -18.89 -14.42
C GLN A 400 -6.18 -17.57 -13.64
N CYS A 401 -6.81 -16.54 -14.21
CA CYS A 401 -7.02 -15.26 -13.55
C CYS A 401 -8.45 -15.18 -12.98
N THR A 402 -8.59 -15.21 -11.65
CA THR A 402 -9.91 -15.28 -11.01
C THR A 402 -9.93 -14.66 -9.63
N ALA A 403 -11.05 -14.00 -9.26
CA ALA A 403 -11.28 -13.50 -7.91
C ALA A 403 -11.32 -14.64 -6.85
N ASN A 404 -11.67 -15.86 -7.26
CA ASN A 404 -11.71 -17.03 -6.38
C ASN A 404 -10.38 -17.77 -6.26
N HIS A 405 -9.26 -17.11 -6.52
CA HIS A 405 -7.90 -17.71 -6.51
C HIS A 405 -7.56 -18.44 -5.20
N LEU A 406 -8.00 -17.93 -4.04
CA LEU A 406 -7.75 -18.55 -2.73
C LEU A 406 -8.39 -19.95 -2.59
N GLU A 407 -9.54 -20.19 -3.24
CA GLU A 407 -10.15 -21.53 -3.28
C GLU A 407 -9.36 -22.48 -4.20
N LEU A 408 -8.81 -21.96 -5.30
CA LEU A 408 -8.00 -22.77 -6.22
C LEU A 408 -6.66 -23.13 -5.60
N LEU A 409 -6.04 -22.21 -4.85
CA LEU A 409 -4.83 -22.52 -4.05
C LEU A 409 -5.06 -23.70 -3.12
N LYS A 410 -6.16 -23.74 -2.38
CA LYS A 410 -6.53 -24.83 -1.47
C LYS A 410 -6.74 -26.18 -2.19
N LYS A 411 -7.16 -26.16 -3.47
CA LYS A 411 -7.36 -27.36 -4.28
C LYS A 411 -6.06 -27.95 -4.83
N GLY A 412 -4.96 -27.16 -4.84
CA GLY A 412 -3.65 -27.58 -5.31
C GLY A 412 -3.51 -27.72 -6.84
N ASN A 413 -4.51 -27.32 -7.63
CA ASN A 413 -4.49 -27.41 -9.10
C ASN A 413 -3.85 -26.16 -9.72
N TRP A 414 -2.59 -25.91 -9.41
CA TRP A 414 -1.80 -24.81 -9.91
C TRP A 414 -0.31 -25.17 -9.81
N ASP A 415 0.51 -24.57 -10.67
CA ASP A 415 1.96 -24.77 -10.70
C ASP A 415 2.69 -23.51 -10.24
N VAL A 416 2.24 -22.33 -10.68
CA VAL A 416 2.78 -21.02 -10.31
C VAL A 416 1.64 -20.15 -9.78
N TYR A 417 1.81 -19.57 -8.59
CA TYR A 417 0.89 -18.58 -8.05
C TYR A 417 1.56 -17.21 -7.99
N VAL A 418 0.98 -16.23 -8.67
CA VAL A 418 1.52 -14.88 -8.76
C VAL A 418 0.62 -13.89 -8.04
N SER A 419 1.23 -13.10 -7.18
CA SER A 419 0.53 -12.13 -6.32
C SER A 419 1.32 -10.83 -6.14
N ALA A 420 0.63 -9.82 -5.61
CA ALA A 420 1.22 -8.56 -5.19
C ALA A 420 1.19 -8.47 -3.66
N PHE A 421 2.29 -8.02 -3.06
CA PHE A 421 2.38 -7.87 -1.62
C PHE A 421 3.33 -6.73 -1.23
N VAL A 422 3.03 -6.04 -0.14
CA VAL A 422 3.93 -5.03 0.43
C VAL A 422 4.96 -5.77 1.29
N SER A 423 6.19 -5.93 0.77
CA SER A 423 7.20 -6.81 1.35
C SER A 423 7.79 -6.28 2.67
N ALA A 424 7.92 -4.96 2.81
CA ALA A 424 8.42 -4.33 4.03
C ALA A 424 7.58 -3.09 4.39
N PRO A 425 6.33 -3.27 4.86
CA PRO A 425 5.43 -2.16 5.17
C PRO A 425 5.96 -1.26 6.28
N THR A 426 6.74 -1.82 7.18
CA THR A 426 7.33 -1.14 8.33
C THR A 426 8.84 -0.91 8.18
N GLY A 427 9.39 -1.03 6.96
CA GLY A 427 10.81 -0.85 6.71
C GLY A 427 11.71 -1.96 7.27
N ASP A 428 11.15 -3.00 7.88
CA ASP A 428 11.86 -4.15 8.43
C ASP A 428 11.73 -5.38 7.51
N PRO A 429 12.81 -6.14 7.24
CA PRO A 429 12.79 -7.26 6.31
C PRO A 429 12.08 -8.52 6.84
N GLU A 430 11.99 -8.69 8.16
CA GLU A 430 11.46 -9.90 8.82
C GLU A 430 10.04 -10.23 8.36
N TYR A 431 9.22 -9.19 8.09
CA TYR A 431 7.82 -9.36 7.73
C TYR A 431 7.59 -10.19 6.46
N PHE A 432 8.42 -10.04 5.42
CA PHE A 432 8.29 -10.83 4.19
C PHE A 432 8.60 -12.31 4.45
N PHE A 433 9.69 -12.58 5.14
CA PHE A 433 10.14 -13.94 5.42
C PHE A 433 9.15 -14.69 6.31
N THR A 434 8.74 -14.09 7.42
CA THR A 434 7.77 -14.70 8.35
C THR A 434 6.38 -14.89 7.75
N THR A 435 6.02 -14.07 6.75
CA THR A 435 4.71 -14.18 6.08
C THR A 435 4.70 -15.21 4.96
N HIS A 436 5.80 -15.35 4.19
CA HIS A 436 5.82 -16.11 2.92
C HIS A 436 6.79 -17.28 2.88
N CYS A 437 7.89 -17.25 3.63
CA CYS A 437 9.05 -18.08 3.32
C CYS A 437 9.35 -19.20 4.34
N LEU A 438 8.84 -19.08 5.57
CA LEU A 438 9.04 -20.13 6.58
C LEU A 438 8.01 -21.26 6.43
N GLN A 439 8.31 -22.43 6.98
CA GLN A 439 7.44 -23.60 6.87
C GLN A 439 6.01 -23.34 7.35
N ASP A 440 5.86 -22.65 8.46
CA ASP A 440 4.56 -22.34 9.09
C ASP A 440 3.99 -20.97 8.66
N SER A 441 4.62 -20.29 7.69
CA SER A 441 4.15 -19.00 7.19
C SER A 441 2.76 -19.09 6.57
N SER A 442 1.88 -18.18 6.95
CA SER A 442 0.45 -18.19 6.55
C SER A 442 0.24 -18.06 5.03
N LYS A 443 1.22 -17.51 4.32
CA LYS A 443 1.21 -17.30 2.87
C LYS A 443 2.31 -18.07 2.12
N ASN A 444 2.94 -19.04 2.76
CA ASN A 444 3.77 -20.03 2.05
C ASN A 444 2.85 -20.98 1.26
N ARG A 445 2.51 -20.57 0.03
CA ARG A 445 1.55 -21.29 -0.81
C ARG A 445 2.18 -22.48 -1.51
N GLY A 446 3.47 -22.39 -1.81
CA GLY A 446 4.23 -23.42 -2.52
C GLY A 446 4.70 -24.57 -1.64
N GLY A 447 4.58 -24.46 -0.33
CA GLY A 447 5.13 -25.44 0.61
C GLY A 447 6.67 -25.42 0.64
N TYR A 448 7.26 -24.24 0.42
CA TYR A 448 8.70 -24.03 0.50
C TYR A 448 9.24 -24.32 1.92
N TYR A 449 10.40 -24.94 1.98
CA TYR A 449 11.14 -25.20 3.23
C TYR A 449 12.64 -25.13 2.97
N SER A 450 13.34 -24.35 3.78
CA SER A 450 14.80 -24.29 3.79
C SER A 450 15.29 -24.23 5.25
N GLU A 451 16.07 -25.25 5.66
CA GLU A 451 16.67 -25.29 7.01
C GLU A 451 17.58 -24.08 7.24
N THR A 452 18.30 -23.65 6.20
CA THR A 452 19.16 -22.47 6.25
C THR A 452 18.34 -21.20 6.52
N LEU A 453 17.21 -21.02 5.83
CA LEU A 453 16.36 -19.85 6.00
C LEU A 453 15.73 -19.81 7.41
N GLU A 454 15.28 -20.95 7.93
CA GLU A 454 14.73 -21.05 9.30
C GLU A 454 15.80 -20.67 10.35
N MET A 455 17.07 -21.09 10.16
CA MET A 455 18.17 -20.72 11.06
C MET A 455 18.52 -19.24 10.98
N LEU A 456 18.53 -18.66 9.78
CA LEU A 456 18.81 -17.23 9.58
C LEU A 456 17.69 -16.36 10.18
N GLU A 457 16.42 -16.77 10.02
CA GLU A 457 15.28 -16.08 10.62
C GLU A 457 15.37 -16.09 12.15
N GLN A 458 15.71 -17.22 12.76
CA GLN A 458 15.89 -17.30 14.20
C GLN A 458 16.98 -16.33 14.72
N GLN A 459 18.02 -16.04 13.91
CA GLN A 459 19.02 -15.05 14.24
C GLN A 459 18.47 -13.64 14.05
N LEU A 460 17.76 -13.38 12.92
CA LEU A 460 17.19 -12.08 12.59
C LEU A 460 16.18 -11.61 13.65
N SER A 461 15.31 -12.51 14.10
CA SER A 461 14.25 -12.20 15.09
C SER A 461 14.76 -11.81 16.48
N GLY A 462 16.04 -12.11 16.79
CA GLY A 462 16.69 -11.73 18.04
C GLY A 462 17.78 -10.68 17.91
N GLU A 463 18.11 -10.21 16.70
CA GLU A 463 19.22 -9.30 16.45
C GLU A 463 18.77 -7.82 16.48
N PHE A 464 19.37 -7.01 17.35
CA PHE A 464 19.10 -5.58 17.49
C PHE A 464 20.06 -4.68 16.69
N ASP A 465 21.21 -5.20 16.29
CA ASP A 465 22.18 -4.46 15.48
C ASP A 465 21.67 -4.33 14.03
N THR A 466 21.42 -3.12 13.59
CA THR A 466 20.84 -2.83 12.28
C THR A 466 21.73 -3.28 11.11
N GLU A 467 23.08 -3.22 11.28
CA GLU A 467 23.98 -3.67 10.22
C GLU A 467 23.94 -5.19 10.08
N LYS A 468 23.91 -5.91 11.18
CA LYS A 468 23.77 -7.38 11.17
C LYS A 468 22.39 -7.82 10.68
N ARG A 469 21.32 -7.12 11.05
CA ARG A 469 19.98 -7.38 10.48
C ARG A 469 20.00 -7.22 8.97
N THR A 470 20.68 -6.19 8.47
CA THR A 470 20.87 -5.98 7.03
C THR A 470 21.61 -7.14 6.37
N GLU A 471 22.72 -7.60 6.96
CA GLU A 471 23.51 -8.73 6.46
C GLU A 471 22.68 -10.03 6.44
N LEU A 472 21.96 -10.33 7.52
CA LEU A 472 21.08 -11.49 7.61
C LEU A 472 19.96 -11.44 6.55
N ALA A 473 19.32 -10.29 6.36
CA ALA A 473 18.28 -10.13 5.36
C ALA A 473 18.78 -10.34 3.92
N ILE A 474 20.00 -9.89 3.61
CA ILE A 474 20.65 -10.14 2.32
C ILE A 474 20.92 -11.64 2.13
N GLU A 475 21.48 -12.31 3.15
CA GLU A 475 21.75 -13.74 3.10
C GLU A 475 20.46 -14.57 2.97
N MET A 476 19.41 -14.20 3.70
CA MET A 476 18.09 -14.83 3.59
C MET A 476 17.49 -14.65 2.19
N THR A 477 17.59 -13.43 1.63
CA THR A 477 17.09 -13.16 0.29
C THR A 477 17.85 -13.96 -0.75
N GLN A 478 19.19 -14.01 -0.68
CA GLN A 478 19.99 -14.78 -1.63
C GLN A 478 19.68 -16.29 -1.52
N THR A 479 19.56 -16.83 -0.30
CA THR A 479 19.15 -18.23 -0.08
C THR A 479 17.80 -18.53 -0.75
N LEU A 480 16.83 -17.61 -0.63
CA LEU A 480 15.51 -17.74 -1.24
C LEU A 480 15.58 -17.75 -2.78
N LEU A 481 16.46 -16.93 -3.36
CA LEU A 481 16.67 -16.87 -4.82
C LEU A 481 17.36 -18.14 -5.33
N ASP A 482 18.43 -18.60 -4.65
CA ASP A 482 19.22 -19.79 -5.02
C ASP A 482 18.38 -21.08 -4.96
N ASP A 483 17.32 -21.13 -4.16
CA ASP A 483 16.41 -22.26 -4.05
C ASP A 483 15.35 -22.31 -5.19
N HIS A 484 15.26 -21.28 -6.03
CA HIS A 484 14.36 -21.15 -7.19
C HIS A 484 12.88 -21.49 -6.89
N MET A 485 12.41 -21.25 -5.68
CA MET A 485 11.01 -21.47 -5.30
C MET A 485 10.16 -20.21 -5.40
N PHE A 486 10.80 -19.08 -5.62
CA PHE A 486 10.20 -17.77 -5.86
C PHE A 486 10.83 -17.11 -7.09
N PHE A 487 10.10 -16.19 -7.71
CA PHE A 487 10.67 -15.22 -8.63
C PHE A 487 10.04 -13.84 -8.34
N PHE A 488 10.79 -12.79 -8.61
CA PHE A 488 10.36 -11.42 -8.42
C PHE A 488 10.31 -10.71 -9.76
N ALA A 489 9.19 -10.04 -10.07
CA ALA A 489 8.98 -9.44 -11.37
C ALA A 489 9.22 -7.92 -11.35
N SER A 490 8.56 -7.23 -10.43
CA SER A 490 8.71 -5.77 -10.31
C SER A 490 8.27 -5.26 -8.94
N HIS A 491 8.78 -4.08 -8.57
CA HIS A 491 8.23 -3.24 -7.53
C HIS A 491 7.35 -2.16 -8.16
N LEU A 492 6.23 -1.86 -7.52
CA LEU A 492 5.29 -0.84 -7.99
C LEU A 492 5.75 0.55 -7.57
N LYS A 493 5.65 1.52 -8.47
CA LYS A 493 5.70 2.93 -8.12
C LYS A 493 4.33 3.43 -7.67
N MET A 494 4.30 4.13 -6.56
CA MET A 494 3.19 4.99 -6.20
C MET A 494 3.32 6.29 -6.99
N SER A 495 2.24 6.75 -7.60
CA SER A 495 2.21 8.01 -8.37
C SER A 495 1.00 8.84 -7.96
N MET A 496 1.27 10.10 -7.66
CA MET A 496 0.28 11.13 -7.36
C MET A 496 0.35 12.21 -8.42
N VAL A 497 -0.80 12.67 -8.90
CA VAL A 497 -0.88 13.74 -9.89
C VAL A 497 -1.55 14.95 -9.26
N SER A 498 -0.92 16.11 -9.37
CA SER A 498 -1.46 17.38 -8.90
C SER A 498 -1.60 18.38 -10.04
N GLY A 499 -2.63 19.25 -9.94
CA GLY A 499 -2.89 20.35 -10.85
C GLY A 499 -2.06 21.59 -10.55
N GLU A 500 -2.33 22.67 -11.29
CA GLU A 500 -1.62 23.95 -11.19
C GLU A 500 -1.71 24.54 -9.77
N GLY A 501 -0.58 25.05 -9.29
CA GLY A 501 -0.49 25.76 -8.01
C GLY A 501 -0.41 24.87 -6.78
N VAL A 502 -0.56 23.53 -6.90
CA VAL A 502 -0.39 22.58 -5.78
C VAL A 502 1.09 22.40 -5.47
N THR A 503 1.44 22.47 -4.20
CA THR A 503 2.80 22.25 -3.69
C THR A 503 2.77 21.43 -2.40
N GLY A 504 3.86 20.70 -2.10
CA GLY A 504 3.96 19.91 -0.86
C GLY A 504 3.19 18.60 -0.87
N LEU A 505 2.66 18.17 -2.03
CA LEU A 505 2.14 16.83 -2.25
C LEU A 505 3.23 15.97 -2.90
N THR A 506 3.76 15.01 -2.17
CA THR A 506 4.85 14.14 -2.63
C THR A 506 4.55 12.68 -2.32
N ALA A 507 4.80 11.80 -3.30
CA ALA A 507 4.72 10.37 -3.07
C ALA A 507 5.86 9.94 -2.12
N HIS A 508 5.53 9.06 -1.17
CA HIS A 508 6.48 8.50 -0.21
C HIS A 508 6.50 6.97 -0.34
N PRO A 509 7.66 6.30 -0.15
CA PRO A 509 7.76 4.84 -0.31
C PRO A 509 6.79 4.00 0.52
N CYS A 510 6.34 4.48 1.69
CA CYS A 510 5.36 3.78 2.54
C CYS A 510 3.91 4.15 2.27
N ASP A 511 3.61 5.16 1.43
CA ASP A 511 2.27 5.70 1.13
C ASP A 511 1.49 6.25 2.36
N TYR A 512 2.20 6.70 3.42
CA TYR A 512 1.57 7.15 4.66
C TYR A 512 1.42 8.67 4.77
N TYR A 513 2.29 9.46 4.11
CA TYR A 513 2.42 10.90 4.38
C TYR A 513 1.97 11.75 3.20
N GLU A 514 0.71 11.62 2.80
CA GLU A 514 0.16 12.34 1.64
C GLU A 514 -0.26 13.76 2.01
N ILE A 515 -1.13 13.90 3.00
CA ILE A 515 -1.62 15.20 3.49
C ILE A 515 -0.82 15.62 4.71
N THR A 516 0.09 16.56 4.50
CA THR A 516 1.02 17.05 5.53
C THR A 516 0.83 18.54 5.78
N VAL A 517 1.51 19.07 6.81
CA VAL A 517 1.57 20.52 7.10
C VAL A 517 2.11 21.35 5.92
N ASN A 518 2.89 20.72 5.02
CA ASN A 518 3.53 21.37 3.88
C ASN A 518 2.63 21.52 2.67
N LEU A 519 1.52 20.76 2.63
CA LEU A 519 0.57 20.82 1.53
C LEU A 519 -0.02 22.22 1.38
N ASP A 520 0.06 22.76 0.17
CA ASP A 520 -0.44 24.09 -0.16
C ASP A 520 -1.02 24.13 -1.58
N LYS A 521 -1.90 25.11 -1.81
CA LYS A 521 -2.47 25.43 -3.13
C LYS A 521 -2.41 26.94 -3.32
N ASN A 522 -1.61 27.40 -4.27
CA ASN A 522 -1.59 28.79 -4.69
C ASN A 522 -2.76 29.06 -5.67
N LYS A 523 -3.37 30.25 -5.56
CA LYS A 523 -4.45 30.66 -6.45
C LYS A 523 -3.96 30.91 -7.87
#